data_c98122418bae8d6900888420e65beb6d
#
_entry.id   c98122418bae8d6900888420e65beb6d
#
_cell.length_a   1.000
_cell.length_b   1.000
_cell.length_c   1.000
_cell.angle_alpha   90.00
_cell.angle_beta   90.00
_cell.angle_gamma   90.00
#
_symmetry.space_group_name_H-M   'P 1'
#
loop_
_entity.id
_entity.type
_entity.pdbx_description
1 polymer ?
#
loop_
_entity_poly.entity_id
_entity_poly.type
_entity_poly.pdbx_seq_one_letter_code
_entity_poly.pdbx_strand_id
1 'polypeptide(L)'
;LYSTQPAIYGRARAWLAKCYIEQGWQYDAEDVIRKMQRDSIHWRAQKEWDYTYADYYIHTGDFEQAIPYLRKVIKHEMRRKQKAREWFLLGQLLAATGKKQEAYKAFKHVTRLNPPYELEFNARISMTEVMAKGNAKQMISRLKRMAASDNNKEYLDQIYYAIGNIYLNEKDTVQAISAYEKGNAKATRSGIEKGVLLLHLGDLYWGMEKYSDAQRCYGEAIGLLDKDRKDYKILAERSKILDELVPHTEAVHLQDSLQALAKMSEKERNVAIDRVIDALKKKEKEEKNKLAEEESNRQQAQNGGNANRNHNSNKNNNTSTGNIGQKGLWYFYNPIAVSQGKTQFQRLWGKRENVDNWQRINKTVVSAPQGAEEMTDEVRDSLANVAIKEDSLKQITDSAQNDPHKREYYLAQIPFTEEQIEASNKLLEDGLLNSGVIFKDKLDNLSLSEKALRRLEDNYADDFEHMDDVYYHLYLLYSRKEMPVEAERYVQKLKEKYPESQWTTLLTDPYYKENAQFGVHIEDSLYAATYEAFKANRYQEAKANARISAER
;
A
#
# COMPACT_ATOMS: atom_id res chain seq x y z
N LEU A 1 8.78 36.78 46.83
CA LEU A 1 7.87 37.50 45.88
C LEU A 1 6.69 36.65 45.43
N TYR A 2 6.84 35.34 45.19
CA TYR A 2 5.78 34.48 44.65
C TYR A 2 4.85 33.91 45.75
N SER A 3 5.30 33.81 47.00
CA SER A 3 4.47 33.33 48.10
C SER A 3 3.35 34.30 48.46
N THR A 4 3.49 35.58 48.12
CA THR A 4 2.47 36.63 48.35
C THR A 4 1.37 36.68 47.26
N GLN A 5 1.55 35.98 46.13
CA GLN A 5 0.62 35.98 45.01
C GLN A 5 0.30 34.55 44.53
N PRO A 6 -0.43 33.76 45.31
CA PRO A 6 -0.66 32.33 45.03
C PRO A 6 -1.35 32.04 43.69
N ALA A 7 -2.16 32.97 43.21
CA ALA A 7 -2.80 32.83 41.89
C ALA A 7 -1.80 32.90 40.72
N ILE A 8 -0.84 33.84 40.80
CA ILE A 8 0.21 34.01 39.77
C ILE A 8 1.18 32.84 39.85
N TYR A 9 1.58 32.44 41.04
CA TYR A 9 2.44 31.30 41.28
C TYR A 9 1.84 30.00 40.69
N GLY A 10 0.56 29.74 40.98
CA GLY A 10 -0.15 28.57 40.47
C GLY A 10 -0.21 28.56 38.94
N ARG A 11 -0.50 29.72 38.30
CA ARG A 11 -0.52 29.83 36.83
C ARG A 11 0.86 29.65 36.20
N ALA A 12 1.89 30.27 36.77
CA ALA A 12 3.24 30.13 36.25
C ALA A 12 3.70 28.68 36.26
N ARG A 13 3.42 27.93 37.33
CA ARG A 13 3.73 26.50 37.40
C ARG A 13 2.91 25.65 36.43
N ALA A 14 1.65 25.97 36.21
CA ALA A 14 0.84 25.30 35.19
C ALA A 14 1.44 25.48 33.78
N TRP A 15 1.88 26.70 33.46
CA TRP A 15 2.57 26.96 32.19
C TRP A 15 3.91 26.29 32.10
N LEU A 16 4.68 26.21 33.19
CA LEU A 16 5.95 25.50 33.21
C LEU A 16 5.74 24.00 32.94
N ALA A 17 4.77 23.39 33.60
CA ALA A 17 4.41 21.99 33.35
C ALA A 17 4.00 21.75 31.89
N LYS A 18 3.22 22.65 31.30
CA LYS A 18 2.87 22.57 29.86
C LYS A 18 4.08 22.64 28.96
N CYS A 19 5.04 23.55 29.26
CA CYS A 19 6.27 23.63 28.47
C CYS A 19 7.07 22.32 28.51
N TYR A 20 7.14 21.67 29.68
CA TYR A 20 7.79 20.38 29.82
C TYR A 20 7.06 19.27 29.06
N ILE A 21 5.71 19.24 29.11
CA ILE A 21 4.88 18.29 28.37
C ILE A 21 5.14 18.42 26.86
N GLU A 22 5.10 19.64 26.32
CA GLU A 22 5.33 19.92 24.90
C GLU A 22 6.77 19.56 24.44
N GLN A 23 7.76 19.65 25.33
CA GLN A 23 9.13 19.25 25.05
C GLN A 23 9.38 17.74 25.24
N GLY A 24 8.38 17.00 25.71
CA GLY A 24 8.52 15.57 26.00
C GLY A 24 9.26 15.26 27.31
N TRP A 25 9.51 16.27 28.16
CA TRP A 25 10.17 16.10 29.45
C TRP A 25 9.15 15.67 30.51
N GLN A 26 8.70 14.43 30.38
CA GLN A 26 7.60 13.90 31.17
C GLN A 26 7.89 13.86 32.67
N TYR A 27 9.12 13.51 33.06
CA TYR A 27 9.51 13.45 34.48
C TYR A 27 9.51 14.82 35.15
N ASP A 28 9.98 15.86 34.46
CA ASP A 28 9.99 17.23 34.98
C ASP A 28 8.56 17.77 35.09
N ALA A 29 7.72 17.47 34.09
CA ALA A 29 6.30 17.82 34.15
C ALA A 29 5.60 17.15 35.34
N GLU A 30 5.85 15.85 35.55
CA GLU A 30 5.28 15.09 36.66
C GLU A 30 5.72 15.65 38.03
N ASP A 31 7.00 16.03 38.17
CA ASP A 31 7.49 16.62 39.44
C ASP A 31 6.78 17.94 39.76
N VAL A 32 6.60 18.81 38.75
CA VAL A 32 5.83 20.06 38.92
C VAL A 32 4.38 19.77 39.28
N ILE A 33 3.75 18.79 38.64
CA ILE A 33 2.38 18.37 38.88
C ILE A 33 2.22 17.81 40.29
N ARG A 34 3.09 16.90 40.74
CA ARG A 34 3.06 16.33 42.11
C ARG A 34 3.24 17.39 43.20
N LYS A 35 4.16 18.34 42.98
CA LYS A 35 4.37 19.46 43.91
C LYS A 35 3.10 20.28 44.07
N MET A 36 2.38 20.54 42.98
CA MET A 36 1.14 21.31 43.01
C MET A 36 -0.05 20.52 43.56
N GLN A 37 -0.05 19.21 43.48
CA GLN A 37 -1.09 18.36 44.12
C GLN A 37 -1.00 18.40 45.65
N ARG A 38 0.21 18.58 46.19
CA ARG A 38 0.44 18.75 47.63
C ARG A 38 0.05 20.14 48.11
N ASP A 39 0.31 21.17 47.28
CA ASP A 39 -0.01 22.55 47.55
C ASP A 39 -1.48 22.81 47.14
N SER A 40 -2.24 23.57 47.95
CA SER A 40 -3.60 23.94 47.57
C SER A 40 -3.57 24.90 46.35
N ILE A 41 -4.20 24.49 45.25
CA ILE A 41 -4.30 25.30 44.05
C ILE A 41 -5.28 26.45 44.28
N HIS A 42 -4.80 27.69 44.12
CA HIS A 42 -5.65 28.85 44.22
C HIS A 42 -6.75 28.81 43.14
N TRP A 43 -8.00 29.12 43.48
CA TRP A 43 -9.17 29.00 42.62
C TRP A 43 -9.03 29.72 41.26
N ARG A 44 -8.29 30.85 41.23
CA ARG A 44 -8.02 31.59 39.99
C ARG A 44 -7.02 30.90 39.06
N ALA A 45 -6.26 29.92 39.52
CA ALA A 45 -5.36 29.12 38.75
C ALA A 45 -5.94 27.75 38.38
N GLN A 46 -7.10 27.40 38.96
CA GLN A 46 -7.72 26.07 38.78
C GLN A 46 -7.99 25.73 37.30
N LYS A 47 -8.41 26.74 36.53
CA LYS A 47 -8.68 26.53 35.11
C LYS A 47 -7.43 26.12 34.31
N GLU A 48 -6.32 26.79 34.56
CA GLU A 48 -5.03 26.47 33.90
C GLU A 48 -4.55 25.08 34.30
N TRP A 49 -4.78 24.69 35.55
CA TRP A 49 -4.41 23.36 36.05
C TRP A 49 -5.29 22.25 35.47
N ASP A 50 -6.61 22.47 35.35
CA ASP A 50 -7.49 21.50 34.70
C ASP A 50 -7.05 21.24 33.23
N TYR A 51 -6.60 22.28 32.51
CA TYR A 51 -5.99 22.13 31.19
C TYR A 51 -4.66 21.34 31.26
N THR A 52 -3.79 21.69 32.20
CA THR A 52 -2.47 21.04 32.35
C THR A 52 -2.61 19.56 32.69
N TYR A 53 -3.54 19.18 33.56
CA TYR A 53 -3.81 17.77 33.88
C TYR A 53 -4.38 17.02 32.67
N ALA A 54 -5.32 17.62 31.96
CA ALA A 54 -5.88 16.99 30.76
C ALA A 54 -4.78 16.76 29.69
N ASP A 55 -3.94 17.75 29.47
CA ASP A 55 -2.83 17.73 28.54
C ASP A 55 -1.78 16.68 28.91
N TYR A 56 -1.36 16.64 30.15
CA TYR A 56 -0.42 15.66 30.69
C TYR A 56 -0.91 14.22 30.46
N TYR A 57 -2.16 13.93 30.85
CA TYR A 57 -2.71 12.59 30.69
C TYR A 57 -2.94 12.21 29.23
N ILE A 58 -3.18 13.16 28.35
CA ILE A 58 -3.25 12.90 26.90
C ILE A 58 -1.88 12.51 26.34
N HIS A 59 -0.81 13.24 26.72
CA HIS A 59 0.55 12.95 26.27
C HIS A 59 1.13 11.66 26.87
N THR A 60 0.74 11.29 28.08
CA THR A 60 1.13 10.01 28.68
C THR A 60 0.30 8.82 28.17
N GLY A 61 -0.78 9.09 27.41
CA GLY A 61 -1.67 8.05 26.88
C GLY A 61 -2.71 7.55 27.88
N ASP A 62 -2.78 8.14 29.09
CA ASP A 62 -3.78 7.79 30.10
C ASP A 62 -5.10 8.54 29.86
N PHE A 63 -5.80 8.14 28.80
CA PHE A 63 -7.01 8.80 28.36
C PHE A 63 -8.15 8.74 29.38
N GLU A 64 -8.19 7.70 30.21
CA GLU A 64 -9.23 7.61 31.26
C GLU A 64 -9.11 8.71 32.30
N GLN A 65 -7.89 9.03 32.70
CA GLN A 65 -7.61 10.12 33.65
C GLN A 65 -7.76 11.51 33.00
N ALA A 66 -7.53 11.64 31.69
CA ALA A 66 -7.71 12.90 30.97
C ALA A 66 -9.19 13.34 30.90
N ILE A 67 -10.13 12.40 30.74
CA ILE A 67 -11.56 12.67 30.52
C ILE A 67 -12.18 13.56 31.63
N PRO A 68 -12.03 13.29 32.92
CA PRO A 68 -12.63 14.11 33.97
C PRO A 68 -12.11 15.54 34.01
N TYR A 69 -10.82 15.74 33.72
CA TYR A 69 -10.24 17.09 33.65
C TYR A 69 -10.72 17.84 32.40
N LEU A 70 -10.77 17.19 31.26
CA LEU A 70 -11.29 17.80 30.03
C LEU A 70 -12.78 18.21 30.17
N ARG A 71 -13.58 17.43 30.90
CA ARG A 71 -14.97 17.82 31.24
C ARG A 71 -15.04 19.10 32.08
N LYS A 72 -14.10 19.29 33.02
CA LYS A 72 -13.99 20.54 33.78
C LYS A 72 -13.60 21.72 32.91
N VAL A 73 -12.62 21.49 32.02
CA VAL A 73 -12.19 22.47 31.01
C VAL A 73 -13.38 22.94 30.16
N ILE A 74 -14.16 22.02 29.60
CA ILE A 74 -15.34 22.31 28.77
C ILE A 74 -16.39 23.14 29.55
N LYS A 75 -16.56 22.86 30.85
CA LYS A 75 -17.49 23.60 31.72
C LYS A 75 -17.08 25.07 31.87
N HIS A 76 -15.77 25.34 31.95
CA HIS A 76 -15.22 26.69 32.13
C HIS A 76 -15.05 27.47 30.82
N GLU A 77 -15.09 26.80 29.65
CA GLU A 77 -14.88 27.47 28.36
C GLU A 77 -16.13 28.21 27.89
N MET A 78 -15.98 29.51 27.64
CA MET A 78 -17.05 30.40 27.21
C MET A 78 -17.10 30.60 25.70
N ARG A 79 -15.96 30.44 25.01
CA ARG A 79 -15.85 30.65 23.57
C ARG A 79 -16.39 29.45 22.81
N ARG A 80 -17.47 29.62 22.07
CA ARG A 80 -18.18 28.52 21.38
C ARG A 80 -17.26 27.70 20.45
N LYS A 81 -16.39 28.36 19.68
CA LYS A 81 -15.48 27.67 18.75
C LYS A 81 -14.46 26.80 19.50
N GLN A 82 -13.89 27.31 20.61
CA GLN A 82 -12.95 26.55 21.42
C GLN A 82 -13.64 25.41 22.14
N LYS A 83 -14.81 25.67 22.71
CA LYS A 83 -15.67 24.65 23.34
C LYS A 83 -16.03 23.51 22.38
N ALA A 84 -16.25 23.82 21.11
CA ALA A 84 -16.49 22.80 20.08
C ALA A 84 -15.26 21.90 19.86
N ARG A 85 -14.05 22.47 19.83
CA ARG A 85 -12.80 21.70 19.73
C ARG A 85 -12.61 20.78 20.95
N GLU A 86 -12.87 21.29 22.13
CA GLU A 86 -12.77 20.52 23.38
C GLU A 86 -13.80 19.38 23.45
N TRP A 87 -15.04 19.60 22.98
CA TRP A 87 -16.04 18.54 22.85
C TRP A 87 -15.62 17.49 21.82
N PHE A 88 -14.98 17.92 20.73
CA PHE A 88 -14.47 17.00 19.72
C PHE A 88 -13.36 16.12 20.31
N LEU A 89 -12.37 16.71 20.98
CA LEU A 89 -11.32 16.01 21.69
C LEU A 89 -11.86 15.03 22.73
N LEU A 90 -12.86 15.46 23.54
CA LEU A 90 -13.53 14.58 24.49
C LEU A 90 -14.18 13.38 23.79
N GLY A 91 -14.79 13.60 22.63
CA GLY A 91 -15.36 12.54 21.80
C GLY A 91 -14.30 11.52 21.36
N GLN A 92 -13.12 11.99 20.94
CA GLN A 92 -12.00 11.15 20.54
C GLN A 92 -11.47 10.31 21.73
N LEU A 93 -11.27 10.93 22.91
CA LEU A 93 -10.81 10.21 24.10
C LEU A 93 -11.83 9.16 24.58
N LEU A 94 -13.12 9.49 24.54
CA LEU A 94 -14.19 8.56 24.87
C LEU A 94 -14.28 7.40 23.87
N ALA A 95 -14.02 7.66 22.59
CA ALA A 95 -13.95 6.61 21.57
C ALA A 95 -12.75 5.68 21.80
N ALA A 96 -11.57 6.24 22.08
CA ALA A 96 -10.35 5.49 22.37
C ALA A 96 -10.48 4.61 23.63
N THR A 97 -11.23 5.08 24.65
CA THR A 97 -11.52 4.30 25.87
C THR A 97 -12.72 3.36 25.74
N GLY A 98 -13.26 3.17 24.53
CA GLY A 98 -14.38 2.25 24.26
C GLY A 98 -15.75 2.75 24.71
N LYS A 99 -15.88 3.96 25.24
CA LYS A 99 -17.14 4.58 25.70
C LYS A 99 -17.95 5.15 24.53
N LYS A 100 -18.30 4.29 23.55
CA LYS A 100 -18.88 4.68 22.25
C LYS A 100 -20.14 5.55 22.35
N GLN A 101 -21.05 5.26 23.27
CA GLN A 101 -22.29 6.05 23.43
C GLN A 101 -22.04 7.48 23.92
N GLU A 102 -21.08 7.63 24.84
CA GLU A 102 -20.71 8.95 25.35
C GLU A 102 -19.94 9.74 24.30
N ALA A 103 -19.05 9.08 23.54
CA ALA A 103 -18.34 9.65 22.41
C ALA A 103 -19.33 10.21 21.36
N TYR A 104 -20.34 9.43 20.99
CA TYR A 104 -21.40 9.89 20.09
C TYR A 104 -22.10 11.17 20.58
N LYS A 105 -22.46 11.20 21.90
CA LYS A 105 -23.07 12.39 22.51
C LYS A 105 -22.13 13.59 22.46
N ALA A 106 -20.83 13.38 22.71
CA ALA A 106 -19.82 14.43 22.64
C ALA A 106 -19.71 15.00 21.23
N PHE A 107 -19.54 14.17 20.20
CA PHE A 107 -19.53 14.63 18.79
C PHE A 107 -20.83 15.32 18.37
N LYS A 108 -21.98 14.84 18.86
CA LYS A 108 -23.27 15.52 18.62
C LYS A 108 -23.34 16.90 19.26
N HIS A 109 -22.67 17.14 20.38
CA HIS A 109 -22.55 18.46 20.97
C HIS A 109 -21.74 19.41 20.10
N VAL A 110 -20.69 18.93 19.44
CA VAL A 110 -19.88 19.73 18.49
C VAL A 110 -20.78 20.36 17.42
N THR A 111 -21.64 19.55 16.78
CA THR A 111 -22.50 20.03 15.67
C THR A 111 -23.54 21.10 16.10
N ARG A 112 -23.82 21.21 17.42
CA ARG A 112 -24.77 22.20 17.98
C ARG A 112 -24.12 23.54 18.31
N LEU A 113 -22.79 23.59 18.36
CA LEU A 113 -22.05 24.79 18.76
C LEU A 113 -21.70 25.71 17.58
N ASN A 114 -22.18 25.38 16.38
CA ASN A 114 -21.85 26.09 15.14
C ASN A 114 -20.33 26.27 14.93
N PRO A 115 -19.58 25.16 14.87
CA PRO A 115 -18.14 25.17 14.67
C PRO A 115 -17.77 25.54 13.23
N PRO A 116 -16.49 25.72 12.90
CA PRO A 116 -16.03 25.75 11.52
C PRO A 116 -16.47 24.49 10.76
N TYR A 117 -16.70 24.61 9.46
CA TYR A 117 -17.23 23.52 8.62
C TYR A 117 -16.45 22.20 8.76
N GLU A 118 -15.12 22.28 8.71
CA GLU A 118 -14.24 21.10 8.83
C GLU A 118 -14.45 20.35 10.16
N LEU A 119 -14.56 21.08 11.27
CA LEU A 119 -14.79 20.47 12.57
C LEU A 119 -16.19 19.85 12.68
N GLU A 120 -17.20 20.49 12.08
CA GLU A 120 -18.55 19.91 12.01
C GLU A 120 -18.56 18.64 11.17
N PHE A 121 -17.89 18.69 10.01
CA PHE A 121 -17.77 17.58 9.09
C PHE A 121 -17.09 16.39 9.79
N ASN A 122 -15.89 16.61 10.38
CA ASN A 122 -15.15 15.56 11.10
C ASN A 122 -15.96 15.00 12.28
N ALA A 123 -16.69 15.84 13.01
CA ALA A 123 -17.58 15.35 14.07
C ALA A 123 -18.69 14.43 13.53
N ARG A 124 -19.25 14.75 12.36
CA ARG A 124 -20.26 13.90 11.70
C ARG A 124 -19.64 12.55 11.23
N ILE A 125 -18.43 12.56 10.69
CA ILE A 125 -17.72 11.34 10.31
C ILE A 125 -17.42 10.48 11.55
N SER A 126 -16.82 11.07 12.60
CA SER A 126 -16.51 10.35 13.85
C SER A 126 -17.76 9.81 14.55
N MET A 127 -18.92 10.49 14.41
CA MET A 127 -20.19 9.93 14.87
C MET A 127 -20.53 8.61 14.18
N THR A 128 -20.10 8.38 12.94
CA THR A 128 -20.35 7.13 12.21
C THR A 128 -19.47 6.00 12.70
N GLU A 129 -18.23 6.32 13.10
CA GLU A 129 -17.26 5.34 13.58
C GLU A 129 -17.65 4.77 14.96
N VAL A 130 -18.20 5.62 15.82
CA VAL A 130 -18.57 5.23 17.19
C VAL A 130 -20.00 4.68 17.33
N MET A 131 -20.83 4.80 16.29
CA MET A 131 -22.19 4.25 16.36
C MET A 131 -22.21 2.74 16.26
N ALA A 132 -22.61 2.14 17.37
CA ALA A 132 -22.99 0.73 17.38
C ALA A 132 -24.39 0.54 16.79
N LYS A 133 -24.54 -0.57 16.06
CA LYS A 133 -25.76 -1.32 15.68
C LYS A 133 -27.11 -0.57 15.73
N GLY A 134 -27.78 -0.52 14.60
CA GLY A 134 -29.23 -0.25 14.52
C GLY A 134 -29.66 0.87 13.58
N ASN A 135 -28.76 1.80 13.15
CA ASN A 135 -29.10 2.93 12.29
C ASN A 135 -28.23 3.02 11.02
N ALA A 136 -27.54 1.94 10.65
CA ALA A 136 -26.58 1.90 9.54
C ALA A 136 -27.20 2.42 8.23
N LYS A 137 -28.37 1.95 7.84
CA LYS A 137 -29.04 2.36 6.59
C LYS A 137 -29.35 3.85 6.52
N GLN A 138 -29.81 4.43 7.64
CA GLN A 138 -30.11 5.88 7.69
C GLN A 138 -28.83 6.71 7.62
N MET A 139 -27.75 6.25 8.26
CA MET A 139 -26.48 6.96 8.24
C MET A 139 -25.83 6.90 6.87
N ILE A 140 -25.81 5.73 6.23
CA ILE A 140 -25.33 5.58 4.85
C ILE A 140 -26.11 6.50 3.91
N SER A 141 -27.45 6.58 4.06
CA SER A 141 -28.29 7.48 3.25
C SER A 141 -27.96 8.95 3.47
N ARG A 142 -27.61 9.35 4.71
CA ARG A 142 -27.17 10.73 5.02
C ARG A 142 -25.80 11.01 4.42
N LEU A 143 -24.84 10.09 4.57
CA LEU A 143 -23.51 10.23 4.00
C LEU A 143 -23.54 10.27 2.47
N LYS A 144 -24.36 9.45 1.82
CA LYS A 144 -24.56 9.49 0.36
C LYS A 144 -25.14 10.85 -0.10
N ARG A 145 -26.06 11.46 0.69
CA ARG A 145 -26.54 12.82 0.41
C ARG A 145 -25.45 13.87 0.61
N MET A 146 -24.60 13.71 1.61
CA MET A 146 -23.42 14.57 1.80
C MET A 146 -22.45 14.42 0.62
N ALA A 147 -22.22 13.21 0.14
CA ALA A 147 -21.36 12.95 -1.03
C ALA A 147 -21.90 13.57 -2.33
N ALA A 148 -23.23 13.71 -2.45
CA ALA A 148 -23.87 14.33 -3.62
C ALA A 148 -23.85 15.86 -3.59
N SER A 149 -23.45 16.48 -2.48
CA SER A 149 -23.37 17.95 -2.35
C SER A 149 -22.05 18.47 -2.91
N ASP A 150 -22.11 19.49 -3.75
CA ASP A 150 -20.94 20.14 -4.35
C ASP A 150 -19.95 20.70 -3.33
N ASN A 151 -20.43 21.09 -2.15
CA ASN A 151 -19.58 21.61 -1.07
C ASN A 151 -18.65 20.53 -0.47
N ASN A 152 -18.91 19.26 -0.74
CA ASN A 152 -18.17 18.13 -0.17
C ASN A 152 -17.29 17.39 -1.19
N LYS A 153 -17.10 17.95 -2.38
CA LYS A 153 -16.27 17.31 -3.43
C LYS A 153 -14.84 17.01 -2.96
N GLU A 154 -14.29 17.85 -2.09
CA GLU A 154 -12.94 17.70 -1.54
C GLU A 154 -12.85 16.69 -0.39
N TYR A 155 -13.98 16.21 0.12
CA TYR A 155 -14.07 15.29 1.28
C TYR A 155 -14.72 13.96 0.91
N LEU A 156 -14.75 13.60 -0.36
CA LEU A 156 -15.41 12.37 -0.82
C LEU A 156 -14.71 11.11 -0.29
N ASP A 157 -13.39 11.14 -0.19
CA ASP A 157 -12.58 10.09 0.42
C ASP A 157 -13.02 9.80 1.86
N GLN A 158 -13.14 10.84 2.69
CA GLN A 158 -13.57 10.70 4.09
C GLN A 158 -15.02 10.24 4.22
N ILE A 159 -15.92 10.72 3.34
CA ILE A 159 -17.32 10.29 3.35
C ILE A 159 -17.42 8.79 3.00
N TYR A 160 -16.74 8.35 1.95
CA TYR A 160 -16.75 6.94 1.55
C TYR A 160 -15.99 6.06 2.54
N TYR A 161 -14.93 6.58 3.20
CA TYR A 161 -14.29 5.95 4.34
C TYR A 161 -15.29 5.67 5.47
N ALA A 162 -16.07 6.67 5.85
CA ALA A 162 -17.09 6.48 6.88
C ALA A 162 -18.19 5.48 6.48
N ILE A 163 -18.61 5.47 5.19
CA ILE A 163 -19.53 4.48 4.67
C ILE A 163 -18.94 3.08 4.77
N GLY A 164 -17.67 2.91 4.40
CA GLY A 164 -16.94 1.64 4.52
C GLY A 164 -16.88 1.15 5.96
N ASN A 165 -16.55 2.02 6.91
CA ASN A 165 -16.53 1.70 8.34
C ASN A 165 -17.90 1.22 8.86
N ILE A 166 -18.99 1.81 8.39
CA ILE A 166 -20.35 1.36 8.75
C ILE A 166 -20.59 -0.05 8.23
N TYR A 167 -20.23 -0.36 6.98
CA TYR A 167 -20.36 -1.70 6.43
C TYR A 167 -19.50 -2.72 7.16
N LEU A 168 -18.27 -2.36 7.57
CA LEU A 168 -17.42 -3.23 8.40
C LEU A 168 -18.06 -3.54 9.77
N ASN A 169 -18.69 -2.55 10.40
CA ASN A 169 -19.40 -2.76 11.65
C ASN A 169 -20.61 -3.70 11.49
N GLU A 170 -21.23 -3.71 10.32
CA GLU A 170 -22.30 -4.65 9.94
C GLU A 170 -21.75 -6.00 9.43
N LYS A 171 -20.42 -6.19 9.43
CA LYS A 171 -19.70 -7.37 8.91
C LYS A 171 -19.86 -7.61 7.39
N ASP A 172 -20.24 -6.60 6.64
CA ASP A 172 -20.30 -6.64 5.17
C ASP A 172 -19.01 -6.12 4.55
N THR A 173 -18.00 -6.99 4.50
CA THR A 173 -16.67 -6.67 3.94
C THR A 173 -16.71 -6.32 2.46
N VAL A 174 -17.60 -6.94 1.69
CA VAL A 174 -17.70 -6.69 0.25
C VAL A 174 -18.17 -5.26 -0.04
N GLN A 175 -19.22 -4.81 0.66
CA GLN A 175 -19.71 -3.45 0.52
C GLN A 175 -18.71 -2.42 1.12
N ALA A 176 -17.99 -2.80 2.17
CA ALA A 176 -16.94 -1.96 2.74
C ALA A 176 -15.81 -1.70 1.74
N ILE A 177 -15.27 -2.75 1.11
CA ILE A 177 -14.25 -2.64 0.06
C ILE A 177 -14.76 -1.78 -1.10
N SER A 178 -15.99 -2.04 -1.58
CA SER A 178 -16.60 -1.22 -2.65
C SER A 178 -16.71 0.26 -2.26
N ALA A 179 -17.00 0.56 -1.01
CA ALA A 179 -17.06 1.94 -0.52
C ALA A 179 -15.67 2.58 -0.46
N TYR A 180 -14.68 1.87 0.07
CA TYR A 180 -13.29 2.37 0.14
C TYR A 180 -12.69 2.59 -1.25
N GLU A 181 -12.88 1.65 -2.19
CA GLU A 181 -12.43 1.83 -3.58
C GLU A 181 -13.09 3.06 -4.24
N LYS A 182 -14.38 3.29 -3.99
CA LYS A 182 -15.06 4.51 -4.44
C LYS A 182 -14.47 5.76 -3.80
N GLY A 183 -14.09 5.69 -2.53
CA GLY A 183 -13.43 6.78 -1.82
C GLY A 183 -12.07 7.09 -2.43
N ASN A 184 -11.25 6.07 -2.66
CA ASN A 184 -9.95 6.21 -3.33
C ASN A 184 -10.09 6.80 -4.73
N ALA A 185 -11.02 6.27 -5.54
CA ALA A 185 -11.25 6.72 -6.90
C ALA A 185 -11.79 8.16 -7.01
N LYS A 186 -12.49 8.64 -5.99
CA LYS A 186 -13.07 10.00 -5.94
C LYS A 186 -12.28 10.99 -5.09
N ALA A 187 -11.17 10.56 -4.50
CA ALA A 187 -10.29 11.43 -3.73
C ALA A 187 -9.68 12.50 -4.64
N THR A 188 -9.93 13.76 -4.33
CA THR A 188 -9.39 14.93 -5.05
C THR A 188 -8.12 15.46 -4.41
N ARG A 189 -7.88 15.10 -3.14
CA ARG A 189 -6.71 15.46 -2.35
C ARG A 189 -5.88 14.22 -2.03
N SER A 190 -4.57 14.35 -2.13
CA SER A 190 -3.62 13.34 -1.69
C SER A 190 -3.11 13.72 -0.30
N GLY A 191 -3.93 13.49 0.72
CA GLY A 191 -3.64 13.82 2.11
C GLY A 191 -3.59 12.59 3.01
N ILE A 192 -3.35 12.82 4.30
CA ILE A 192 -3.28 11.77 5.33
C ILE A 192 -4.58 10.95 5.37
N GLU A 193 -5.73 11.58 5.14
CA GLU A 193 -7.04 10.93 5.16
C GLU A 193 -7.18 9.87 4.07
N LYS A 194 -6.70 10.18 2.85
CA LYS A 194 -6.62 9.20 1.77
C LYS A 194 -5.65 8.07 2.14
N GLY A 195 -4.52 8.39 2.78
CA GLY A 195 -3.56 7.39 3.27
C GLY A 195 -4.20 6.44 4.29
N VAL A 196 -5.00 6.94 5.22
CA VAL A 196 -5.73 6.13 6.20
C VAL A 196 -6.78 5.25 5.54
N LEU A 197 -7.53 5.77 4.55
CA LEU A 197 -8.48 4.99 3.78
C LEU A 197 -7.79 3.81 3.06
N LEU A 198 -6.68 4.09 2.38
CA LEU A 198 -5.89 3.09 1.68
C LEU A 198 -5.30 2.04 2.62
N LEU A 199 -4.87 2.46 3.82
CA LEU A 199 -4.38 1.54 4.84
C LEU A 199 -5.47 0.53 5.25
N HIS A 200 -6.67 1.00 5.58
CA HIS A 200 -7.79 0.11 5.93
C HIS A 200 -8.20 -0.80 4.78
N LEU A 201 -8.18 -0.28 3.55
CA LEU A 201 -8.45 -1.07 2.34
C LEU A 201 -7.37 -2.14 2.14
N GLY A 202 -6.10 -1.79 2.33
CA GLY A 202 -4.97 -2.70 2.28
C GLY A 202 -5.06 -3.80 3.34
N ASP A 203 -5.43 -3.45 4.58
CA ASP A 203 -5.64 -4.43 5.66
C ASP A 203 -6.76 -5.44 5.34
N LEU A 204 -7.84 -4.98 4.68
CA LEU A 204 -8.90 -5.88 4.22
C LEU A 204 -8.44 -6.83 3.12
N TYR A 205 -7.72 -6.31 2.12
CA TYR A 205 -7.17 -7.14 1.06
C TYR A 205 -6.12 -8.12 1.58
N TRP A 206 -5.29 -7.69 2.53
CA TRP A 206 -4.35 -8.55 3.23
C TRP A 206 -5.06 -9.70 3.96
N GLY A 207 -6.10 -9.40 4.73
CA GLY A 207 -6.90 -10.42 5.43
C GLY A 207 -7.65 -11.38 4.50
N MET A 208 -7.84 -10.99 3.22
CA MET A 208 -8.45 -11.81 2.16
C MET A 208 -7.40 -12.54 1.30
N GLU A 209 -6.12 -12.45 1.63
CA GLU A 209 -5.00 -13.03 0.87
C GLU A 209 -4.88 -12.49 -0.56
N LYS A 210 -5.45 -11.29 -0.83
CA LYS A 210 -5.32 -10.57 -2.10
C LYS A 210 -4.11 -9.64 -2.08
N TYR A 211 -2.95 -10.26 -2.20
CA TYR A 211 -1.67 -9.57 -1.97
C TYR A 211 -1.36 -8.47 -3.00
N SER A 212 -1.76 -8.64 -4.25
CA SER A 212 -1.59 -7.62 -5.30
C SER A 212 -2.39 -6.34 -5.00
N ASP A 213 -3.67 -6.49 -4.62
CA ASP A 213 -4.50 -5.35 -4.22
C ASP A 213 -3.99 -4.70 -2.92
N ALA A 214 -3.50 -5.52 -1.97
CA ALA A 214 -2.91 -5.03 -0.73
C ALA A 214 -1.62 -4.25 -0.99
N GLN A 215 -0.73 -4.75 -1.88
CA GLN A 215 0.49 -4.06 -2.29
C GLN A 215 0.19 -2.68 -2.86
N ARG A 216 -0.75 -2.59 -3.79
CA ARG A 216 -1.20 -1.31 -4.38
C ARG A 216 -1.64 -0.33 -3.29
N CYS A 217 -2.47 -0.79 -2.35
CA CYS A 217 -3.00 0.06 -1.29
C CYS A 217 -1.92 0.52 -0.32
N TYR A 218 -1.05 -0.36 0.16
CA TYR A 218 0.04 0.01 1.09
C TYR A 218 1.09 0.88 0.41
N GLY A 219 1.45 0.59 -0.84
CA GLY A 219 2.41 1.39 -1.60
C GLY A 219 1.98 2.85 -1.78
N GLU A 220 0.69 3.08 -2.09
CA GLU A 220 0.12 4.42 -2.14
C GLU A 220 -0.02 5.05 -0.73
N ALA A 221 -0.43 4.27 0.27
CA ALA A 221 -0.68 4.76 1.63
C ALA A 221 0.60 5.30 2.30
N ILE A 222 1.72 4.58 2.18
CA ILE A 222 3.00 4.93 2.83
C ILE A 222 3.47 6.32 2.42
N GLY A 223 3.28 6.70 1.15
CA GLY A 223 3.64 8.03 0.65
C GLY A 223 2.78 9.17 1.22
N LEU A 224 1.61 8.86 1.79
CA LEU A 224 0.64 9.81 2.30
C LEU A 224 0.57 9.86 3.83
N LEU A 225 1.03 8.81 4.51
CA LEU A 225 0.98 8.70 5.97
C LEU A 225 2.11 9.49 6.63
N ASP A 226 1.85 9.92 7.86
CA ASP A 226 2.85 10.58 8.69
C ASP A 226 3.93 9.58 9.12
N LYS A 227 5.20 9.96 8.92
CA LYS A 227 6.37 9.14 9.28
C LYS A 227 6.55 8.97 10.79
N ASP A 228 6.02 9.90 11.59
CA ASP A 228 6.07 9.86 13.05
C ASP A 228 5.01 8.93 13.66
N ARG A 229 4.17 8.34 12.83
CA ARG A 229 3.17 7.34 13.24
C ARG A 229 3.87 6.10 13.82
N LYS A 230 3.40 5.63 14.98
CA LYS A 230 4.02 4.52 15.74
C LYS A 230 4.18 3.22 14.93
N ASP A 231 3.22 2.93 14.07
CA ASP A 231 3.17 1.73 13.22
C ASP A 231 3.77 1.92 11.81
N TYR A 232 4.27 3.13 11.49
CA TYR A 232 4.81 3.44 10.15
C TYR A 232 5.90 2.47 9.70
N LYS A 233 6.83 2.12 10.60
CA LYS A 233 7.93 1.19 10.28
C LYS A 233 7.40 -0.20 9.92
N ILE A 234 6.42 -0.70 10.67
CA ILE A 234 5.80 -2.02 10.43
C ILE A 234 5.07 -2.02 9.08
N LEU A 235 4.36 -0.94 8.77
CA LEU A 235 3.64 -0.80 7.50
C LEU A 235 4.59 -0.71 6.30
N ALA A 236 5.69 0.04 6.46
CA ALA A 236 6.71 0.15 5.44
C ALA A 236 7.42 -1.19 5.17
N GLU A 237 7.70 -1.96 6.22
CA GLU A 237 8.26 -3.31 6.10
C GLU A 237 7.28 -4.26 5.42
N ARG A 238 6.00 -4.23 5.81
CA ARG A 238 4.94 -5.02 5.18
C ARG A 238 4.80 -4.72 3.68
N SER A 239 4.83 -3.44 3.30
CA SER A 239 4.81 -3.05 1.89
C SER A 239 6.01 -3.60 1.11
N LYS A 240 7.20 -3.56 1.72
CA LYS A 240 8.43 -4.09 1.14
C LYS A 240 8.37 -5.61 0.90
N ILE A 241 7.80 -6.34 1.87
CA ILE A 241 7.58 -7.78 1.74
C ILE A 241 6.60 -8.08 0.60
N LEU A 242 5.54 -7.27 0.45
CA LEU A 242 4.60 -7.42 -0.65
C LEU A 242 5.23 -7.11 -2.01
N ASP A 243 6.14 -6.13 -2.10
CA ASP A 243 6.87 -5.82 -3.32
C ASP A 243 7.73 -7.01 -3.79
N GLU A 244 8.22 -7.81 -2.86
CA GLU A 244 8.95 -9.05 -3.17
C GLU A 244 8.00 -10.22 -3.48
N LEU A 245 6.87 -10.35 -2.77
CA LEU A 245 5.95 -11.49 -2.88
C LEU A 245 5.10 -11.44 -4.15
N VAL A 246 4.53 -10.26 -4.46
CA VAL A 246 3.51 -10.11 -5.51
C VAL A 246 3.98 -10.57 -6.88
N PRO A 247 5.21 -10.28 -7.35
CA PRO A 247 5.68 -10.79 -8.63
C PRO A 247 5.61 -12.32 -8.75
N HIS A 248 5.94 -13.03 -7.68
CA HIS A 248 5.92 -14.51 -7.65
C HIS A 248 4.49 -15.06 -7.63
N THR A 249 3.62 -14.49 -6.80
CA THR A 249 2.21 -14.93 -6.75
C THR A 249 1.46 -14.59 -8.03
N GLU A 250 1.72 -13.44 -8.64
CA GLU A 250 1.12 -13.07 -9.94
C GLU A 250 1.65 -13.95 -11.07
N ALA A 251 2.93 -14.31 -11.07
CA ALA A 251 3.50 -15.26 -12.03
C ALA A 251 2.78 -16.62 -11.93
N VAL A 252 2.60 -17.16 -10.72
CA VAL A 252 1.86 -18.41 -10.51
C VAL A 252 0.42 -18.29 -11.02
N HIS A 253 -0.31 -17.23 -10.65
CA HIS A 253 -1.68 -17.03 -11.10
C HIS A 253 -1.80 -16.86 -12.62
N LEU A 254 -0.85 -16.16 -13.24
CA LEU A 254 -0.82 -15.97 -14.68
C LEU A 254 -0.58 -17.30 -15.41
N GLN A 255 0.44 -18.05 -14.99
CA GLN A 255 0.76 -19.33 -15.62
C GLN A 255 -0.36 -20.35 -15.44
N ASP A 256 -0.97 -20.43 -14.25
CA ASP A 256 -2.15 -21.26 -14.01
C ASP A 256 -3.30 -20.91 -14.95
N SER A 257 -3.58 -19.63 -15.13
CA SER A 257 -4.63 -19.15 -16.01
C SER A 257 -4.34 -19.49 -17.47
N LEU A 258 -3.09 -19.31 -17.92
CA LEU A 258 -2.67 -19.61 -19.28
C LEU A 258 -2.73 -21.12 -19.57
N GLN A 259 -2.26 -21.96 -18.66
CA GLN A 259 -2.36 -23.43 -18.78
C GLN A 259 -3.81 -23.92 -18.72
N ALA A 260 -4.66 -23.30 -17.90
CA ALA A 260 -6.09 -23.61 -17.88
C ALA A 260 -6.75 -23.27 -19.22
N LEU A 261 -6.42 -22.11 -19.80
CA LEU A 261 -6.90 -21.70 -21.12
C LEU A 261 -6.40 -22.62 -22.25
N ALA A 262 -5.17 -23.15 -22.15
CA ALA A 262 -4.64 -24.12 -23.10
C ALA A 262 -5.44 -25.42 -23.12
N LYS A 263 -5.92 -25.87 -21.96
CA LYS A 263 -6.72 -27.10 -21.80
C LYS A 263 -8.20 -26.94 -22.20
N MET A 264 -8.69 -25.70 -22.33
CA MET A 264 -10.09 -25.42 -22.70
C MET A 264 -10.34 -25.67 -24.20
N SER A 265 -11.60 -25.98 -24.56
CA SER A 265 -11.99 -26.00 -25.95
C SER A 265 -11.86 -24.62 -26.61
N GLU A 266 -11.64 -24.56 -27.91
CA GLU A 266 -11.44 -23.29 -28.64
C GLU A 266 -12.62 -22.32 -28.41
N LYS A 267 -13.85 -22.81 -28.34
CA LYS A 267 -15.03 -21.97 -28.11
C LYS A 267 -15.03 -21.37 -26.70
N GLU A 268 -14.74 -22.15 -25.69
CA GLU A 268 -14.72 -21.72 -24.30
C GLU A 268 -13.56 -20.75 -24.05
N ARG A 269 -12.39 -21.04 -24.61
CA ARG A 269 -11.21 -20.18 -24.58
C ARG A 269 -11.48 -18.80 -25.19
N ASN A 270 -12.08 -18.78 -26.40
CA ASN A 270 -12.43 -17.53 -27.06
C ASN A 270 -13.44 -16.71 -26.25
N VAL A 271 -14.43 -17.33 -25.62
CA VAL A 271 -15.38 -16.66 -24.74
C VAL A 271 -14.67 -16.10 -23.49
N ALA A 272 -13.71 -16.83 -22.92
CA ALA A 272 -12.93 -16.34 -21.78
C ALA A 272 -12.07 -15.14 -22.15
N ILE A 273 -11.38 -15.20 -23.30
CA ILE A 273 -10.57 -14.09 -23.82
C ILE A 273 -11.44 -12.87 -24.14
N ASP A 274 -12.60 -13.04 -24.76
CA ASP A 274 -13.53 -11.94 -25.05
C ASP A 274 -13.98 -11.23 -23.75
N ARG A 275 -14.23 -11.97 -22.68
CA ARG A 275 -14.58 -11.37 -21.37
C ARG A 275 -13.44 -10.50 -20.81
N VAL A 276 -12.20 -10.93 -20.99
CA VAL A 276 -11.04 -10.15 -20.55
C VAL A 276 -10.90 -8.87 -21.40
N ILE A 277 -11.06 -8.99 -22.72
CA ILE A 277 -11.03 -7.85 -23.65
C ILE A 277 -12.16 -6.86 -23.34
N ASP A 278 -13.37 -7.35 -23.09
CA ASP A 278 -14.51 -6.49 -22.73
C ASP A 278 -14.30 -5.80 -21.39
N ALA A 279 -13.74 -6.49 -20.41
CA ALA A 279 -13.38 -5.91 -19.12
C ALA A 279 -12.31 -4.82 -19.27
N LEU A 280 -11.30 -5.04 -20.12
CA LEU A 280 -10.26 -4.07 -20.45
C LEU A 280 -10.85 -2.81 -21.11
N LYS A 281 -11.67 -3.00 -22.14
CA LYS A 281 -12.37 -1.90 -22.84
C LYS A 281 -13.28 -1.10 -21.90
N LYS A 282 -13.97 -1.78 -20.99
CA LYS A 282 -14.80 -1.14 -19.98
C LYS A 282 -13.95 -0.30 -19.00
N LYS A 283 -12.82 -0.84 -18.55
CA LYS A 283 -11.89 -0.15 -17.65
C LYS A 283 -11.31 1.11 -18.31
N GLU A 284 -10.85 1.00 -19.55
CA GLU A 284 -10.34 2.15 -20.32
C GLU A 284 -11.42 3.21 -20.57
N LYS A 285 -12.66 2.79 -20.85
CA LYS A 285 -13.78 3.72 -21.01
C LYS A 285 -14.09 4.44 -19.69
N GLU A 286 -14.03 3.76 -18.56
CA GLU A 286 -14.21 4.37 -17.24
C GLU A 286 -13.06 5.32 -16.93
N GLU A 287 -11.82 5.00 -17.26
CA GLU A 287 -10.66 5.89 -17.10
C GLU A 287 -10.76 7.13 -18.00
N LYS A 288 -11.16 6.96 -19.26
CA LYS A 288 -11.40 8.09 -20.16
C LYS A 288 -12.52 9.00 -19.66
N ASN A 289 -13.60 8.42 -19.13
CA ASN A 289 -14.69 9.20 -18.56
C ASN A 289 -14.25 9.95 -17.30
N LYS A 290 -13.43 9.36 -16.44
CA LYS A 290 -12.85 10.02 -15.26
C LYS A 290 -11.95 11.19 -15.65
N LEU A 291 -11.08 11.01 -16.63
CA LEU A 291 -10.22 12.07 -17.16
C LEU A 291 -11.04 13.22 -17.76
N ALA A 292 -12.11 12.91 -18.51
CA ALA A 292 -13.00 13.91 -19.06
C ALA A 292 -13.80 14.67 -17.98
N GLU A 293 -14.23 13.98 -16.91
CA GLU A 293 -14.86 14.64 -15.75
C GLU A 293 -13.85 15.53 -15.00
N GLU A 294 -12.62 15.10 -14.82
CA GLU A 294 -11.57 15.90 -14.18
C GLU A 294 -11.22 17.15 -15.02
N GLU A 295 -11.10 17.01 -16.33
CA GLU A 295 -10.87 18.14 -17.23
C GLU A 295 -12.05 19.12 -17.23
N SER A 296 -13.28 18.61 -17.25
CA SER A 296 -14.51 19.42 -17.15
C SER A 296 -14.57 20.18 -15.81
N ASN A 297 -14.24 19.51 -14.70
CA ASN A 297 -14.20 20.13 -13.38
C ASN A 297 -13.08 21.17 -13.25
N ARG A 298 -11.92 20.96 -13.87
CA ARG A 298 -10.83 21.95 -13.96
C ARG A 298 -11.23 23.18 -14.77
N GLN A 299 -11.94 22.99 -15.89
CA GLN A 299 -12.44 24.09 -16.70
C GLN A 299 -13.54 24.89 -15.97
N GLN A 300 -14.44 24.25 -15.24
CA GLN A 300 -15.44 24.91 -14.41
C GLN A 300 -14.84 25.69 -13.24
N ALA A 301 -13.79 25.14 -12.59
CA ALA A 301 -13.09 25.84 -11.52
C ALA A 301 -12.34 27.10 -12.02
N GLN A 302 -11.81 27.06 -13.24
CA GLN A 302 -11.17 28.21 -13.87
C GLN A 302 -12.18 29.28 -14.32
N ASN A 303 -13.38 28.88 -14.75
CA ASN A 303 -14.44 29.82 -15.18
C ASN A 303 -15.25 30.39 -14.01
N GLY A 304 -15.31 29.72 -12.85
CA GLY A 304 -16.04 30.16 -11.65
C GLY A 304 -15.41 31.33 -10.91
N GLY A 305 -14.18 31.69 -11.21
CA GLY A 305 -13.45 32.81 -10.56
C GLY A 305 -13.74 34.19 -11.06
N ASN A 306 -14.57 34.36 -12.09
CA ASN A 306 -14.77 35.66 -12.75
C ASN A 306 -16.22 36.17 -12.82
N ALA A 307 -17.13 35.67 -12.01
CA ALA A 307 -18.53 36.10 -11.99
C ALA A 307 -18.82 37.07 -10.84
N ASN A 308 -18.09 38.17 -10.75
CA ASN A 308 -18.60 39.37 -10.07
C ASN A 308 -17.79 40.62 -10.42
N ARG A 309 -18.07 41.21 -11.61
CA ARG A 309 -17.94 42.66 -11.86
C ARG A 309 -18.54 43.03 -13.21
N ASN A 310 -19.73 43.70 -13.09
CA ASN A 310 -20.27 44.73 -13.97
C ASN A 310 -20.52 44.50 -15.46
N HIS A 311 -21.83 44.49 -15.74
CA HIS A 311 -22.47 45.08 -16.92
C HIS A 311 -21.71 46.29 -17.50
N ASN A 312 -21.26 46.23 -18.74
CA ASN A 312 -21.77 47.07 -19.84
C ASN A 312 -20.91 46.94 -21.12
N SER A 313 -21.62 46.79 -22.22
CA SER A 313 -21.34 47.19 -23.60
C SER A 313 -20.22 46.55 -24.43
N ASN A 314 -20.73 45.93 -25.47
CA ASN A 314 -20.41 46.12 -26.91
C ASN A 314 -19.34 45.27 -27.60
N LYS A 315 -19.89 44.44 -28.49
CA LYS A 315 -19.49 44.06 -29.87
C LYS A 315 -18.02 43.91 -30.26
N ASN A 316 -17.83 42.78 -30.91
CA ASN A 316 -16.91 42.45 -32.01
C ASN A 316 -15.41 42.24 -31.69
N ASN A 317 -14.89 41.06 -31.80
CA ASN A 317 -14.18 40.54 -32.96
C ASN A 317 -13.45 39.24 -32.63
N ASN A 318 -13.59 38.31 -33.55
CA ASN A 318 -12.73 37.19 -33.86
C ASN A 318 -11.26 37.48 -33.59
N THR A 319 -10.61 36.64 -32.76
CA THR A 319 -9.22 36.21 -33.03
C THR A 319 -8.83 35.08 -32.05
N SER A 320 -8.28 34.05 -32.62
CA SER A 320 -7.57 32.96 -32.00
C SER A 320 -6.77 33.36 -30.77
N THR A 321 -7.12 32.87 -29.60
CA THR A 321 -6.30 33.08 -28.40
C THR A 321 -5.50 31.84 -28.10
N GLY A 322 -4.24 31.88 -28.51
CA GLY A 322 -3.18 31.09 -27.98
C GLY A 322 -3.06 31.28 -26.47
N ASN A 323 -2.86 30.20 -25.84
CA ASN A 323 -2.41 29.91 -24.50
C ASN A 323 -1.62 31.05 -23.81
N ILE A 324 -2.22 31.75 -22.84
CA ILE A 324 -1.47 32.59 -21.90
C ILE A 324 -1.16 31.74 -20.67
N GLY A 325 -0.20 30.84 -20.81
CA GLY A 325 0.51 30.21 -19.70
C GLY A 325 1.61 31.16 -19.21
N GLN A 326 1.83 31.17 -17.92
CA GLN A 326 2.83 31.91 -17.16
C GLN A 326 4.10 32.21 -17.98
N LYS A 327 4.23 33.46 -18.39
CA LYS A 327 5.45 33.95 -19.01
C LYS A 327 6.56 33.95 -17.96
N GLY A 328 7.56 33.07 -18.12
CA GLY A 328 8.79 33.15 -17.38
C GLY A 328 9.41 31.85 -16.88
N LEU A 329 8.70 30.73 -16.84
CA LEU A 329 9.34 29.48 -16.47
C LEU A 329 9.74 28.70 -17.73
N TRP A 330 11.02 28.34 -17.80
CA TRP A 330 11.54 27.47 -18.84
C TRP A 330 10.83 26.11 -18.82
N TYR A 331 10.53 25.54 -19.98
CA TYR A 331 9.73 24.33 -20.19
C TYR A 331 10.05 23.19 -19.19
N PHE A 332 11.34 22.91 -18.94
CA PHE A 332 11.77 21.85 -18.05
C PHE A 332 11.46 22.07 -16.55
N TYR A 333 11.18 23.32 -16.17
CA TYR A 333 10.79 23.65 -14.79
C TYR A 333 9.27 23.77 -14.62
N ASN A 334 8.49 23.49 -15.68
CA ASN A 334 7.05 23.44 -15.62
C ASN A 334 6.59 21.96 -15.59
N PRO A 335 6.25 21.40 -14.42
CA PRO A 335 5.87 19.98 -14.28
C PRO A 335 4.65 19.60 -15.13
N ILE A 336 3.74 20.53 -15.35
CA ILE A 336 2.52 20.34 -16.15
C ILE A 336 2.89 20.20 -17.63
N ALA A 337 3.72 21.11 -18.16
CA ALA A 337 4.15 21.06 -19.54
C ALA A 337 5.00 19.81 -19.84
N VAL A 338 5.88 19.43 -18.90
CA VAL A 338 6.70 18.19 -19.02
C VAL A 338 5.82 16.96 -19.01
N SER A 339 4.83 16.88 -18.10
CA SER A 339 3.89 15.76 -18.02
C SER A 339 3.04 15.62 -19.28
N GLN A 340 2.49 16.74 -19.78
CA GLN A 340 1.72 16.76 -21.03
C GLN A 340 2.57 16.38 -22.22
N GLY A 341 3.80 16.90 -22.31
CA GLY A 341 4.74 16.57 -23.37
C GLY A 341 5.13 15.09 -23.35
N LYS A 342 5.35 14.51 -22.17
CA LYS A 342 5.64 13.08 -22.01
C LYS A 342 4.45 12.20 -22.43
N THR A 343 3.25 12.59 -22.07
CA THR A 343 2.02 11.88 -22.46
C THR A 343 1.80 11.95 -23.97
N GLN A 344 1.99 13.11 -24.59
CA GLN A 344 1.90 13.26 -26.04
C GLN A 344 3.00 12.47 -26.77
N PHE A 345 4.22 12.47 -26.22
CA PHE A 345 5.31 11.68 -26.77
C PHE A 345 5.00 10.19 -26.75
N GLN A 346 4.53 9.68 -25.61
CA GLN A 346 4.15 8.28 -25.46
C GLN A 346 2.99 7.88 -26.37
N ARG A 347 2.04 8.79 -26.60
CA ARG A 347 0.91 8.55 -27.51
C ARG A 347 1.35 8.44 -28.98
N LEU A 348 2.31 9.26 -29.41
CA LEU A 348 2.78 9.31 -30.79
C LEU A 348 3.86 8.28 -31.08
N TRP A 349 4.72 7.99 -30.12
CA TRP A 349 5.95 7.23 -30.31
C TRP A 349 6.05 5.97 -29.45
N GLY A 350 5.08 5.70 -28.56
CA GLY A 350 5.10 4.57 -27.64
C GLY A 350 6.16 4.70 -26.54
N LYS A 351 6.43 3.60 -25.84
CA LYS A 351 7.52 3.50 -24.85
C LYS A 351 8.86 3.34 -25.60
N ARG A 352 9.52 4.44 -25.88
CA ARG A 352 10.85 4.42 -26.52
C ARG A 352 11.91 4.85 -25.53
N GLU A 353 13.02 4.15 -25.53
CA GLU A 353 14.20 4.50 -24.74
C GLU A 353 14.96 5.65 -25.38
N ASN A 354 15.63 6.46 -24.56
CA ASN A 354 16.46 7.56 -25.02
C ASN A 354 17.81 7.02 -25.50
N VAL A 355 17.81 6.51 -26.76
CA VAL A 355 18.98 5.98 -27.46
C VAL A 355 19.13 6.70 -28.77
N ASP A 356 20.36 6.69 -29.36
CA ASP A 356 20.61 7.28 -30.67
C ASP A 356 19.68 6.68 -31.72
N ASN A 357 19.13 7.57 -32.57
CA ASN A 357 18.17 7.23 -33.62
C ASN A 357 16.82 6.64 -33.12
N TRP A 358 16.38 7.00 -31.92
CA TRP A 358 15.11 6.58 -31.33
C TRP A 358 13.86 6.84 -32.21
N GLN A 359 13.96 7.75 -33.18
CA GLN A 359 12.90 8.11 -34.14
C GLN A 359 12.65 7.01 -35.20
N ARG A 360 13.59 6.11 -35.40
CA ARG A 360 13.47 5.05 -36.43
C ARG A 360 12.74 3.85 -35.84
N ILE A 361 11.73 3.35 -36.57
CA ILE A 361 10.93 2.20 -36.14
C ILE A 361 11.76 0.90 -36.19
N ASN A 362 12.64 0.74 -37.19
CA ASN A 362 13.50 -0.42 -37.32
C ASN A 362 14.99 -0.01 -37.31
N LYS A 363 15.76 -0.65 -36.42
CA LYS A 363 17.23 -0.52 -36.34
C LYS A 363 17.97 -1.42 -37.32
N THR A 364 17.28 -2.24 -38.10
CA THR A 364 17.89 -3.10 -39.11
C THR A 364 18.30 -2.26 -40.32
N VAL A 365 19.55 -1.90 -40.34
CA VAL A 365 20.21 -1.52 -41.59
C VAL A 365 20.40 -2.83 -42.37
N VAL A 366 19.58 -3.05 -43.39
CA VAL A 366 19.82 -4.12 -44.36
C VAL A 366 21.07 -3.73 -45.10
N SER A 367 22.19 -4.31 -44.71
CA SER A 367 23.37 -4.36 -45.58
C SER A 367 23.00 -5.28 -46.73
N ALA A 368 22.85 -4.72 -47.90
CA ALA A 368 22.65 -5.50 -49.11
C ALA A 368 23.83 -6.47 -49.34
N PRO A 369 23.60 -7.76 -49.60
CA PRO A 369 24.66 -8.67 -50.02
C PRO A 369 25.07 -8.29 -51.42
N GLN A 370 26.34 -7.98 -51.61
CA GLN A 370 26.94 -7.92 -52.91
C GLN A 370 27.05 -9.34 -53.48
N GLY A 371 26.40 -9.58 -54.60
CA GLY A 371 26.55 -10.78 -55.39
C GLY A 371 25.26 -11.55 -55.65
N ALA A 372 24.51 -11.13 -56.65
CA ALA A 372 23.53 -12.00 -57.29
C ALA A 372 23.44 -11.59 -58.78
N GLU A 373 23.70 -12.57 -59.60
CA GLU A 373 23.62 -12.55 -61.08
C GLU A 373 22.22 -12.19 -61.59
N GLU A 374 22.15 -11.68 -62.80
CA GLU A 374 21.00 -11.17 -63.53
C GLU A 374 19.79 -12.13 -63.51
N MET A 375 18.76 -11.76 -62.82
CA MET A 375 17.40 -12.31 -62.94
C MET A 375 16.53 -11.30 -63.71
N THR A 376 15.72 -11.79 -64.62
CA THR A 376 14.82 -10.99 -65.45
C THR A 376 13.78 -10.23 -64.63
N ASP A 377 13.45 -9.00 -65.10
CA ASP A 377 12.58 -8.06 -64.34
C ASP A 377 11.20 -8.63 -64.00
N GLU A 378 10.63 -9.52 -64.79
CA GLU A 378 9.32 -10.16 -64.47
C GLU A 378 9.35 -11.14 -63.26
N VAL A 379 10.49 -11.84 -63.08
CA VAL A 379 10.68 -12.73 -61.94
C VAL A 379 10.98 -11.93 -60.70
N ARG A 380 11.64 -10.78 -60.83
CA ARG A 380 11.95 -9.85 -59.75
C ARG A 380 10.70 -9.18 -59.20
N ASP A 381 9.77 -8.74 -60.07
CA ASP A 381 8.50 -8.15 -59.71
C ASP A 381 7.55 -9.17 -59.05
N SER A 382 7.57 -10.42 -59.50
CA SER A 382 6.77 -11.49 -58.94
C SER A 382 7.26 -11.88 -57.54
N LEU A 383 8.56 -12.00 -57.32
CA LEU A 383 9.20 -12.27 -56.04
C LEU A 383 9.06 -11.09 -55.06
N ALA A 384 9.18 -9.85 -55.55
CA ALA A 384 8.96 -8.65 -54.74
C ALA A 384 7.50 -8.54 -54.28
N ASN A 385 6.52 -8.88 -55.10
CA ASN A 385 5.11 -8.88 -54.71
C ASN A 385 4.75 -10.00 -53.72
N VAL A 386 5.43 -11.16 -53.79
CA VAL A 386 5.24 -12.23 -52.78
C VAL A 386 5.92 -11.83 -51.46
N ALA A 387 7.13 -11.29 -51.50
CA ALA A 387 7.83 -10.81 -50.30
C ALA A 387 7.10 -9.65 -49.60
N ILE A 388 6.54 -8.70 -50.38
CA ILE A 388 5.73 -7.61 -49.85
C ILE A 388 4.43 -8.13 -49.20
N LYS A 389 3.80 -9.17 -49.77
CA LYS A 389 2.62 -9.81 -49.16
C LYS A 389 2.99 -10.58 -47.91
N GLU A 390 4.09 -11.32 -47.88
CA GLU A 390 4.54 -12.03 -46.69
C GLU A 390 4.99 -11.08 -45.58
N ASP A 391 5.73 -10.01 -45.88
CA ASP A 391 6.11 -8.98 -44.91
C ASP A 391 4.90 -8.17 -44.45
N SER A 392 3.94 -7.89 -45.31
CA SER A 392 2.69 -7.23 -44.89
C SER A 392 1.83 -8.15 -44.03
N LEU A 393 1.77 -9.44 -44.29
CA LEU A 393 1.08 -10.43 -43.45
C LEU A 393 1.80 -10.61 -42.10
N LYS A 394 3.13 -10.64 -42.07
CA LYS A 394 3.92 -10.67 -40.83
C LYS A 394 3.77 -9.39 -40.02
N GLN A 395 3.80 -8.21 -40.65
CA GLN A 395 3.57 -6.94 -39.97
C GLN A 395 2.14 -6.81 -39.38
N ILE A 396 1.14 -7.38 -40.07
CA ILE A 396 -0.24 -7.40 -39.60
C ILE A 396 -0.39 -8.39 -38.44
N THR A 397 0.25 -9.57 -38.50
CA THR A 397 0.25 -10.54 -37.38
C THR A 397 1.05 -10.02 -36.20
N ASP A 398 2.21 -9.43 -36.37
CA ASP A 398 3.01 -8.81 -35.31
C ASP A 398 2.27 -7.63 -34.67
N SER A 399 1.57 -6.82 -35.46
CA SER A 399 0.71 -5.74 -34.94
C SER A 399 -0.51 -6.28 -34.18
N ALA A 400 -1.08 -7.40 -34.62
CA ALA A 400 -2.23 -8.01 -33.92
C ALA A 400 -1.80 -8.71 -32.64
N GLN A 401 -0.62 -9.30 -32.59
CA GLN A 401 -0.04 -9.93 -31.39
C GLN A 401 0.37 -8.92 -30.32
N ASN A 402 0.57 -7.67 -30.68
CA ASN A 402 0.93 -6.59 -29.75
C ASN A 402 -0.27 -5.74 -29.27
N ASP A 403 -1.48 -6.00 -29.76
CA ASP A 403 -2.68 -5.24 -29.40
C ASP A 403 -3.52 -5.99 -28.36
N PRO A 404 -3.59 -5.54 -27.09
CA PRO A 404 -4.34 -6.20 -26.04
C PRO A 404 -5.87 -6.18 -26.25
N HIS A 405 -6.39 -5.49 -27.29
CA HIS A 405 -7.80 -5.51 -27.67
C HIS A 405 -8.14 -6.62 -28.65
N LYS A 406 -7.15 -7.40 -29.10
CA LYS A 406 -7.32 -8.50 -30.05
C LYS A 406 -7.07 -9.84 -29.39
N ARG A 407 -7.77 -10.88 -29.87
CA ARG A 407 -7.62 -12.24 -29.35
C ARG A 407 -6.23 -12.81 -29.59
N GLU A 408 -5.61 -12.45 -30.73
CA GLU A 408 -4.28 -12.91 -31.14
C GLU A 408 -3.21 -12.58 -30.09
N TYR A 409 -3.33 -11.44 -29.41
CA TYR A 409 -2.45 -11.04 -28.31
C TYR A 409 -2.46 -12.06 -27.16
N TYR A 410 -3.64 -12.52 -26.75
CA TYR A 410 -3.78 -13.49 -25.66
C TYR A 410 -3.44 -14.90 -26.14
N LEU A 411 -3.81 -15.26 -27.37
CA LEU A 411 -3.51 -16.58 -27.94
C LEU A 411 -2.01 -16.81 -28.10
N ALA A 412 -1.23 -15.77 -28.40
CA ALA A 412 0.22 -15.84 -28.49
C ALA A 412 0.93 -16.13 -27.15
N GLN A 413 0.26 -15.84 -26.05
CA GLN A 413 0.79 -16.06 -24.70
C GLN A 413 0.42 -17.44 -24.11
N ILE A 414 -0.55 -18.14 -24.72
CA ILE A 414 -1.01 -19.44 -24.23
C ILE A 414 -0.03 -20.53 -24.65
N PRO A 415 0.48 -21.35 -23.73
CA PRO A 415 1.41 -22.43 -24.04
C PRO A 415 0.68 -23.59 -24.71
N PHE A 416 0.83 -23.74 -26.04
CA PHE A 416 0.26 -24.84 -26.80
C PHE A 416 1.27 -25.95 -27.11
N THR A 417 2.55 -25.63 -27.23
CA THR A 417 3.61 -26.61 -27.52
C THR A 417 4.23 -27.12 -26.22
N GLU A 418 4.81 -28.31 -26.26
CA GLU A 418 5.48 -28.91 -25.10
C GLU A 418 6.61 -27.99 -24.57
N GLU A 419 7.40 -27.39 -25.44
CA GLU A 419 8.45 -26.44 -25.06
C GLU A 419 7.89 -25.21 -24.33
N GLN A 420 6.72 -24.69 -24.76
CA GLN A 420 6.06 -23.55 -24.10
C GLN A 420 5.46 -23.95 -22.75
N ILE A 421 4.97 -25.18 -22.63
CA ILE A 421 4.45 -25.72 -21.37
C ILE A 421 5.61 -25.89 -20.37
N GLU A 422 6.75 -26.43 -20.79
CA GLU A 422 7.94 -26.53 -19.96
C GLU A 422 8.44 -25.15 -19.48
N ALA A 423 8.50 -24.17 -20.38
CA ALA A 423 8.85 -22.80 -20.01
C ALA A 423 7.85 -22.19 -19.01
N SER A 424 6.56 -22.45 -19.22
CA SER A 424 5.49 -22.03 -18.29
C SER A 424 5.63 -22.70 -16.93
N ASN A 425 5.94 -24.01 -16.91
CA ASN A 425 6.15 -24.78 -15.67
C ASN A 425 7.33 -24.23 -14.88
N LYS A 426 8.46 -23.94 -15.50
CA LYS A 426 9.64 -23.34 -14.83
C LYS A 426 9.29 -22.04 -14.11
N LEU A 427 8.55 -21.13 -14.79
CA LEU A 427 8.10 -19.88 -14.16
C LEU A 427 7.15 -20.11 -13.00
N LEU A 428 6.31 -21.13 -13.08
CA LEU A 428 5.36 -21.51 -12.04
C LEU A 428 6.09 -22.14 -10.85
N GLU A 429 7.06 -23.00 -11.10
CA GLU A 429 7.89 -23.67 -10.10
C GLU A 429 8.71 -22.64 -9.30
N ASP A 430 9.40 -21.73 -9.98
CA ASP A 430 10.13 -20.63 -9.36
C ASP A 430 9.19 -19.72 -8.54
N GLY A 431 8.03 -19.41 -9.09
CA GLY A 431 7.01 -18.62 -8.39
C GLY A 431 6.50 -19.28 -7.13
N LEU A 432 6.23 -20.60 -7.17
CA LEU A 432 5.76 -21.38 -6.02
C LEU A 432 6.85 -21.51 -4.94
N LEU A 433 8.10 -21.79 -5.31
CA LEU A 433 9.19 -21.87 -4.35
C LEU A 433 9.40 -20.53 -3.65
N ASN A 434 9.62 -19.46 -4.41
CA ASN A 434 9.90 -18.15 -3.84
C ASN A 434 8.73 -17.62 -2.99
N SER A 435 7.48 -17.75 -3.47
CA SER A 435 6.31 -17.37 -2.66
C SER A 435 6.18 -18.23 -1.41
N GLY A 436 6.41 -19.54 -1.48
CA GLY A 436 6.40 -20.45 -0.33
C GLY A 436 7.41 -20.06 0.74
N VAL A 437 8.62 -19.69 0.34
CA VAL A 437 9.68 -19.22 1.24
C VAL A 437 9.30 -17.89 1.89
N ILE A 438 8.83 -16.91 1.11
CA ILE A 438 8.41 -15.59 1.62
C ILE A 438 7.24 -15.73 2.61
N PHE A 439 6.24 -16.58 2.31
CA PHE A 439 5.14 -16.85 3.23
C PHE A 439 5.63 -17.40 4.57
N LYS A 440 6.62 -18.31 4.56
CA LYS A 440 7.16 -18.92 5.76
C LYS A 440 8.03 -17.96 6.57
N ASP A 441 8.97 -17.28 5.90
CA ASP A 441 10.06 -16.57 6.57
C ASP A 441 9.76 -15.11 6.87
N LYS A 442 8.95 -14.44 6.03
CA LYS A 442 8.64 -13.01 6.17
C LYS A 442 7.22 -12.73 6.65
N LEU A 443 6.27 -13.60 6.33
CA LEU A 443 4.86 -13.40 6.67
C LEU A 443 4.37 -14.30 7.80
N ASP A 444 5.16 -15.30 8.19
CA ASP A 444 4.80 -16.33 9.18
C ASP A 444 3.46 -17.03 8.86
N ASN A 445 3.12 -17.09 7.58
CA ASN A 445 1.93 -17.79 7.10
C ASN A 445 2.27 -19.20 6.66
N LEU A 446 2.41 -20.08 7.65
CA LEU A 446 2.80 -21.47 7.44
C LEU A 446 1.79 -22.25 6.59
N SER A 447 0.51 -21.86 6.59
CA SER A 447 -0.53 -22.54 5.82
C SER A 447 -0.39 -22.29 4.31
N LEU A 448 -0.14 -21.04 3.89
CA LEU A 448 0.06 -20.71 2.48
C LEU A 448 1.41 -21.22 1.98
N SER A 449 2.44 -21.17 2.82
CA SER A 449 3.74 -21.76 2.51
C SER A 449 3.61 -23.26 2.24
N GLU A 450 2.89 -23.98 3.11
CA GLU A 450 2.66 -25.42 2.92
C GLU A 450 1.93 -25.71 1.60
N LYS A 451 0.88 -24.96 1.28
CA LYS A 451 0.15 -25.13 0.03
C LYS A 451 1.04 -24.94 -1.19
N ALA A 452 1.89 -23.91 -1.18
CA ALA A 452 2.80 -23.62 -2.29
C ALA A 452 3.87 -24.70 -2.46
N LEU A 453 4.56 -25.05 -1.37
CA LEU A 453 5.64 -26.03 -1.40
C LEU A 453 5.15 -27.46 -1.64
N ARG A 454 4.01 -27.85 -1.07
CA ARG A 454 3.41 -29.17 -1.39
C ARG A 454 2.94 -29.26 -2.83
N ARG A 455 2.42 -28.18 -3.38
CA ARG A 455 2.04 -28.18 -4.79
C ARG A 455 3.22 -28.43 -5.72
N LEU A 456 4.43 -27.95 -5.35
CA LEU A 456 5.67 -28.30 -6.07
C LEU A 456 5.97 -29.79 -5.94
N GLU A 457 5.92 -30.33 -4.73
CA GLU A 457 6.15 -31.75 -4.50
C GLU A 457 5.16 -32.65 -5.23
N ASP A 458 3.86 -32.30 -5.21
CA ASP A 458 2.82 -33.15 -5.77
C ASP A 458 2.78 -33.15 -7.31
N ASN A 459 3.15 -32.03 -7.95
CA ASN A 459 2.98 -31.87 -9.39
C ASN A 459 4.31 -31.83 -10.18
N TYR A 460 5.44 -31.50 -9.54
CA TYR A 460 6.71 -31.22 -10.22
C TYR A 460 7.92 -31.91 -9.57
N ALA A 461 7.67 -32.97 -8.77
CA ALA A 461 8.74 -33.65 -8.00
C ALA A 461 9.88 -34.22 -8.84
N ASP A 462 9.59 -34.62 -10.07
CA ASP A 462 10.57 -35.26 -10.96
C ASP A 462 11.21 -34.28 -11.96
N ASP A 463 10.58 -33.13 -12.21
CA ASP A 463 10.97 -32.17 -13.23
C ASP A 463 11.71 -30.95 -12.66
N PHE A 464 11.47 -30.61 -11.38
CA PHE A 464 12.04 -29.40 -10.77
C PHE A 464 13.46 -29.62 -10.25
N GLU A 465 14.41 -28.84 -10.79
CA GLU A 465 15.84 -28.96 -10.50
C GLU A 465 16.18 -28.71 -9.01
N HIS A 466 15.44 -27.79 -8.35
CA HIS A 466 15.66 -27.38 -6.96
C HIS A 466 14.69 -28.04 -5.96
N MET A 467 14.34 -29.31 -6.18
CA MET A 467 13.42 -30.02 -5.28
C MET A 467 14.05 -30.32 -3.90
N ASP A 468 15.35 -30.35 -3.80
CA ASP A 468 16.07 -30.43 -2.52
C ASP A 468 15.82 -29.18 -1.64
N ASP A 469 15.79 -27.98 -2.23
CA ASP A 469 15.40 -26.75 -1.54
C ASP A 469 13.95 -26.83 -1.01
N VAL A 470 13.03 -27.38 -1.82
CA VAL A 470 11.64 -27.57 -1.42
C VAL A 470 11.54 -28.48 -0.21
N TYR A 471 12.24 -29.62 -0.21
CA TYR A 471 12.23 -30.54 0.92
C TYR A 471 12.86 -29.95 2.17
N TYR A 472 13.92 -29.18 2.04
CA TYR A 472 14.51 -28.43 3.15
C TYR A 472 13.53 -27.41 3.73
N HIS A 473 12.86 -26.63 2.88
CA HIS A 473 11.88 -25.66 3.33
C HIS A 473 10.63 -26.30 3.95
N LEU A 474 10.19 -27.46 3.47
CA LEU A 474 9.12 -28.25 4.09
C LEU A 474 9.55 -28.81 5.45
N TYR A 475 10.79 -29.29 5.59
CA TYR A 475 11.34 -29.69 6.88
C TYR A 475 11.28 -28.52 7.89
N LEU A 476 11.77 -27.34 7.52
CA LEU A 476 11.72 -26.17 8.40
C LEU A 476 10.29 -25.77 8.76
N LEU A 477 9.37 -25.84 7.81
CA LEU A 477 7.96 -25.54 7.99
C LEU A 477 7.32 -26.49 9.02
N TYR A 478 7.52 -27.81 8.88
CA TYR A 478 6.95 -28.77 9.82
C TYR A 478 7.63 -28.74 11.18
N SER A 479 8.90 -28.39 11.24
CA SER A 479 9.60 -28.11 12.50
C SER A 479 9.00 -26.92 13.23
N ARG A 480 8.67 -25.83 12.53
CA ARG A 480 7.94 -24.67 13.11
C ARG A 480 6.50 -24.98 13.51
N LYS A 481 5.86 -25.95 12.85
CA LYS A 481 4.50 -26.44 13.19
C LYS A 481 4.50 -27.44 14.37
N GLU A 482 5.67 -27.75 14.94
CA GLU A 482 5.83 -28.74 16.00
C GLU A 482 5.36 -30.15 15.59
N MET A 483 5.54 -30.50 14.30
CA MET A 483 5.20 -31.80 13.72
C MET A 483 6.48 -32.61 13.38
N PRO A 484 7.17 -33.16 14.37
CA PRO A 484 8.48 -33.77 14.17
C PRO A 484 8.46 -35.00 13.24
N VAL A 485 7.37 -35.74 13.21
CA VAL A 485 7.25 -36.94 12.36
C VAL A 485 7.24 -36.56 10.88
N GLU A 486 6.50 -35.51 10.53
CA GLU A 486 6.44 -35.01 9.16
C GLU A 486 7.78 -34.36 8.77
N ALA A 487 8.39 -33.60 9.69
CA ALA A 487 9.71 -33.02 9.47
C ALA A 487 10.76 -34.10 9.17
N GLU A 488 10.84 -35.16 9.98
CA GLU A 488 11.78 -36.27 9.79
C GLU A 488 11.56 -36.99 8.45
N ARG A 489 10.32 -37.10 7.98
CA ARG A 489 10.00 -37.65 6.66
C ARG A 489 10.72 -36.93 5.53
N TYR A 490 10.82 -35.59 5.60
CA TYR A 490 11.54 -34.80 4.59
C TYR A 490 13.06 -34.93 4.71
N VAL A 491 13.59 -35.10 5.92
CA VAL A 491 15.01 -35.42 6.10
C VAL A 491 15.34 -36.76 5.43
N GLN A 492 14.46 -37.75 5.56
CA GLN A 492 14.68 -39.06 4.92
C GLN A 492 14.59 -38.96 3.39
N LYS A 493 13.62 -38.22 2.84
CA LYS A 493 13.51 -37.94 1.40
C LYS A 493 14.78 -37.27 0.84
N LEU A 494 15.33 -36.29 1.58
CA LEU A 494 16.59 -35.64 1.20
C LEU A 494 17.76 -36.65 1.18
N LYS A 495 17.89 -37.51 2.20
CA LYS A 495 18.94 -38.54 2.25
C LYS A 495 18.83 -39.55 1.10
N GLU A 496 17.61 -39.93 0.74
CA GLU A 496 17.35 -40.93 -0.30
C GLU A 496 17.52 -40.38 -1.72
N LYS A 497 16.95 -39.19 -1.99
CA LYS A 497 16.91 -38.64 -3.34
C LYS A 497 18.08 -37.69 -3.64
N TYR A 498 18.58 -36.97 -2.63
CA TYR A 498 19.59 -35.91 -2.79
C TYR A 498 20.71 -36.02 -1.75
N PRO A 499 21.47 -37.17 -1.72
CA PRO A 499 22.51 -37.40 -0.69
C PRO A 499 23.66 -36.39 -0.74
N GLU A 500 23.94 -35.82 -1.93
CA GLU A 500 25.04 -34.85 -2.15
C GLU A 500 24.59 -33.39 -2.00
N SER A 501 23.29 -33.13 -1.73
CA SER A 501 22.79 -31.78 -1.55
C SER A 501 23.39 -31.15 -0.29
N GLN A 502 23.65 -29.84 -0.39
CA GLN A 502 24.07 -29.02 0.75
C GLN A 502 23.08 -29.11 1.93
N TRP A 503 21.80 -29.25 1.62
CA TRP A 503 20.72 -29.33 2.61
C TRP A 503 20.77 -30.69 3.37
N THR A 504 21.06 -31.75 2.68
CA THR A 504 21.25 -33.07 3.30
C THR A 504 22.44 -33.04 4.24
N THR A 505 23.56 -32.46 3.79
CA THR A 505 24.75 -32.28 4.62
C THR A 505 24.45 -31.44 5.86
N LEU A 506 23.76 -30.32 5.69
CA LEU A 506 23.38 -29.42 6.78
C LEU A 506 22.48 -30.11 7.82
N LEU A 507 21.50 -30.92 7.38
CA LEU A 507 20.58 -31.63 8.27
C LEU A 507 21.17 -32.84 8.94
N THR A 508 22.28 -33.40 8.43
CA THR A 508 23.03 -34.50 9.04
C THR A 508 24.13 -33.98 9.97
N ASP A 509 24.43 -32.70 9.95
CA ASP A 509 25.41 -32.07 10.83
C ASP A 509 24.93 -32.16 12.30
N PRO A 510 25.75 -32.70 13.22
CA PRO A 510 25.43 -32.77 14.64
C PRO A 510 25.13 -31.39 15.27
N TYR A 511 25.62 -30.32 14.67
CA TYR A 511 25.43 -28.93 15.11
C TYR A 511 24.30 -28.20 14.37
N TYR A 512 23.45 -28.92 13.64
CA TYR A 512 22.38 -28.32 12.83
C TYR A 512 21.47 -27.33 13.59
N LYS A 513 21.11 -27.62 14.85
CA LYS A 513 20.24 -26.74 15.67
C LYS A 513 20.87 -25.36 15.87
N GLU A 514 22.18 -25.32 16.09
CA GLU A 514 22.94 -24.08 16.23
C GLU A 514 23.10 -23.40 14.89
N ASN A 515 23.35 -24.15 13.81
CA ASN A 515 23.40 -23.63 12.44
C ASN A 515 22.05 -23.04 12.00
N ALA A 516 20.92 -23.67 12.33
CA ALA A 516 19.59 -23.19 12.02
C ALA A 516 19.21 -21.93 12.82
N GLN A 517 19.72 -21.80 14.04
CA GLN A 517 19.46 -20.65 14.91
C GLN A 517 20.27 -19.42 14.48
N PHE A 518 21.51 -19.60 14.02
CA PHE A 518 22.43 -18.50 13.68
C PHE A 518 22.62 -18.30 12.17
N GLY A 519 22.02 -19.14 11.33
CA GLY A 519 22.15 -19.08 9.87
C GLY A 519 23.47 -19.64 9.32
N VAL A 520 23.72 -19.42 8.04
CA VAL A 520 24.91 -19.91 7.31
C VAL A 520 26.22 -19.30 7.84
N HIS A 521 26.13 -18.23 8.62
CA HIS A 521 27.28 -17.50 9.18
C HIS A 521 27.58 -17.84 10.64
N ILE A 522 27.34 -19.10 11.05
CA ILE A 522 27.60 -19.49 12.44
C ILE A 522 29.08 -19.33 12.82
N GLU A 523 30.01 -19.59 11.90
CA GLU A 523 31.43 -19.37 12.16
C GLU A 523 31.74 -17.91 12.37
N ASP A 524 31.15 -17.01 11.58
CA ASP A 524 31.28 -15.57 11.77
C ASP A 524 30.66 -15.12 13.10
N SER A 525 29.51 -15.71 13.46
CA SER A 525 28.84 -15.44 14.73
C SER A 525 29.63 -15.97 15.93
N LEU A 526 30.19 -17.18 15.83
CA LEU A 526 31.09 -17.77 16.83
C LEU A 526 32.39 -16.95 16.96
N TYR A 527 32.95 -16.50 15.84
CA TYR A 527 34.10 -15.64 15.85
C TYR A 527 33.81 -14.30 16.53
N ALA A 528 32.70 -13.64 16.17
CA ALA A 528 32.27 -12.40 16.79
C ALA A 528 32.03 -12.57 18.31
N ALA A 529 31.32 -13.64 18.71
CA ALA A 529 31.09 -13.95 20.12
C ALA A 529 32.38 -14.26 20.87
N THR A 530 33.33 -14.97 20.25
CA THR A 530 34.65 -15.24 20.81
C THR A 530 35.45 -13.97 21.02
N TYR A 531 35.44 -13.08 20.03
CA TYR A 531 36.12 -11.81 20.08
C TYR A 531 35.53 -10.86 21.15
N GLU A 532 34.22 -10.79 21.25
CA GLU A 532 33.52 -10.01 22.28
C GLU A 532 33.79 -10.56 23.69
N ALA A 533 33.76 -11.88 23.87
CA ALA A 533 34.11 -12.53 25.14
C ALA A 533 35.57 -12.27 25.52
N PHE A 534 36.50 -12.34 24.57
CA PHE A 534 37.92 -11.99 24.78
C PHE A 534 38.11 -10.55 25.18
N LYS A 535 37.47 -9.61 24.46
CA LYS A 535 37.50 -8.17 24.78
C LYS A 535 36.95 -7.84 26.17
N ALA A 536 35.91 -8.57 26.59
CA ALA A 536 35.29 -8.46 27.91
C ALA A 536 36.06 -9.19 29.03
N ASN A 537 37.26 -9.75 28.75
CA ASN A 537 38.08 -10.56 29.65
C ASN A 537 37.39 -11.86 30.14
N ARG A 538 36.37 -12.35 29.40
CA ARG A 538 35.67 -13.60 29.68
C ARG A 538 36.40 -14.78 29.00
N TYR A 539 37.63 -15.04 29.41
CA TYR A 539 38.53 -15.97 28.74
C TYR A 539 38.04 -17.41 28.69
N GLN A 540 37.27 -17.87 29.67
CA GLN A 540 36.73 -19.26 29.68
C GLN A 540 35.66 -19.42 28.61
N GLU A 541 34.81 -18.41 28.42
CA GLU A 541 33.78 -18.40 27.39
C GLU A 541 34.41 -18.29 25.99
N ALA A 542 35.40 -17.40 25.81
CA ALA A 542 36.16 -17.31 24.57
C ALA A 542 36.83 -18.63 24.21
N LYS A 543 37.41 -19.35 25.19
CA LYS A 543 38.02 -20.66 24.99
C LYS A 543 37.00 -21.75 24.64
N ALA A 544 35.80 -21.71 25.21
CA ALA A 544 34.72 -22.64 24.90
C ALA A 544 34.25 -22.43 23.46
N ASN A 545 33.98 -21.18 23.04
CA ASN A 545 33.57 -20.84 21.69
C ASN A 545 34.65 -21.22 20.65
N ALA A 546 35.94 -20.99 20.94
CA ALA A 546 37.06 -21.38 20.07
C ALA A 546 37.19 -22.90 19.92
N ARG A 547 36.86 -23.68 20.95
CA ARG A 547 36.82 -25.15 20.85
C ARG A 547 35.70 -25.63 19.94
N ILE A 548 34.50 -25.06 20.08
CA ILE A 548 33.34 -25.36 19.21
C ILE A 548 33.70 -25.10 17.75
N SER A 549 34.38 -23.98 17.46
CA SER A 549 34.84 -23.65 16.10
C SER A 549 35.93 -24.58 15.58
N ALA A 550 36.78 -25.14 16.47
CA ALA A 550 37.86 -26.04 16.07
C ALA A 550 37.41 -27.51 15.88
N GLU A 551 36.28 -27.90 16.50
CA GLU A 551 35.68 -29.24 16.39
C GLU A 551 34.75 -29.38 15.17
N ARG A 552 34.43 -28.26 14.51
CA ARG A 552 33.67 -28.16 13.25
C ARG A 552 34.57 -28.21 12.04
#